data_ed95f66a23d200fb67d61af9aaf35034
#
_entry.id   ed95f66a23d200fb67d61af9aaf35034
#
_cell.length_a   1.000
_cell.length_b   1.000
_cell.length_c   1.000
_cell.angle_alpha   90.00
_cell.angle_beta   90.00
_cell.angle_gamma   90.00
#
_symmetry.space_group_name_H-M   'P 1'
#
loop_
_entity.id
_entity.type
_entity.pdbx_description
1 polymer ?
#
loop_
_entity_poly.entity_id
_entity_poly.type
_entity_poly.pdbx_seq_one_letter_code
_entity_poly.pdbx_strand_id
1 'polypeptide(L)'
;MSDNFDSNQNHYFFFKKNTTPLVFIHGVGLDHQMWQSQISKLNEFSIITYDLLGHGKTPCKKEKLTLNDFSKQLDEILDNLQVDKINLVGFSLGSLIALDFTSNYQDKVNKLILIGTTYKRSEAERALVLDRYNQAKLNKPISKQALKRWFSDNYLENNPSTYDLFMKILTKEPEAHKNFLKAYELFANHNDNSLIIKNITSKTLIMTGSNDPGSTPKMSQELAKDLPNSIFIEIKNGKHLCSIECADDVNINIKNFINN
;
A
#
# COMPACT_ATOMS: atom_id res chain seq x y z
N MET A 1 3.37 13.70 -17.39
CA MET A 1 4.43 13.15 -16.57
C MET A 1 5.20 12.17 -17.42
N SER A 2 6.53 12.22 -17.42
CA SER A 2 7.34 11.21 -18.12
C SER A 2 7.45 9.98 -17.23
N ASP A 3 7.24 8.80 -17.80
CA ASP A 3 7.56 7.52 -17.17
C ASP A 3 9.07 7.45 -16.92
N ASN A 4 9.46 7.07 -15.70
CA ASN A 4 10.87 6.81 -15.38
C ASN A 4 11.06 5.35 -15.02
N PHE A 5 12.21 4.81 -15.41
CA PHE A 5 12.62 3.44 -15.08
C PHE A 5 14.06 3.48 -14.56
N ASP A 6 14.35 2.70 -13.54
CA ASP A 6 15.73 2.44 -13.14
C ASP A 6 16.37 1.35 -14.02
N SER A 7 17.64 0.99 -13.72
CA SER A 7 18.36 -0.07 -14.45
C SER A 7 17.71 -1.46 -14.32
N ASN A 8 16.91 -1.69 -13.30
CA ASN A 8 16.21 -2.95 -13.02
C ASN A 8 14.79 -2.97 -13.60
N GLN A 9 14.43 -1.94 -14.39
CA GLN A 9 13.10 -1.74 -14.97
C GLN A 9 11.99 -1.47 -13.94
N ASN A 10 12.33 -0.97 -12.75
CA ASN A 10 11.35 -0.49 -11.80
C ASN A 10 10.75 0.83 -12.30
N HIS A 11 9.46 0.84 -12.52
CA HIS A 11 8.72 2.03 -12.97
C HIS A 11 8.37 2.92 -11.77
N TYR A 12 8.74 4.21 -11.85
CA TYR A 12 8.50 5.16 -10.77
C TYR A 12 8.23 6.58 -11.27
N PHE A 13 7.70 7.42 -10.37
CA PHE A 13 7.58 8.87 -10.53
C PHE A 13 8.24 9.56 -9.34
N PHE A 14 8.99 10.62 -9.60
CA PHE A 14 9.60 11.45 -8.57
C PHE A 14 9.26 12.94 -8.78
N PHE A 15 8.43 13.46 -7.89
CA PHE A 15 8.10 14.89 -7.80
C PHE A 15 9.04 15.54 -6.79
N LYS A 16 10.21 16.00 -7.27
CA LYS A 16 11.27 16.52 -6.40
C LYS A 16 10.95 17.93 -5.90
N LYS A 17 11.05 18.12 -4.60
CA LYS A 17 11.03 19.38 -3.87
C LYS A 17 12.22 19.43 -2.92
N ASN A 18 12.32 20.45 -2.07
CA ASN A 18 13.35 20.55 -1.05
C ASN A 18 12.87 20.02 0.31
N THR A 19 12.39 18.78 0.33
CA THR A 19 11.87 18.10 1.53
C THR A 19 12.30 16.63 1.53
N THR A 20 12.32 15.98 2.70
CA THR A 20 12.44 14.52 2.80
C THR A 20 11.27 13.88 2.03
N PRO A 21 11.52 13.01 1.04
CA PRO A 21 10.47 12.45 0.21
C PRO A 21 9.44 11.62 0.99
N LEU A 22 8.17 11.79 0.61
CA LEU A 22 7.09 10.84 0.89
C LEU A 22 7.12 9.76 -0.19
N VAL A 23 7.37 8.52 0.21
CA VAL A 23 7.34 7.37 -0.70
C VAL A 23 6.05 6.59 -0.47
N PHE A 24 5.30 6.36 -1.53
CA PHE A 24 4.00 5.70 -1.47
C PHE A 24 4.05 4.31 -2.10
N ILE A 25 3.71 3.28 -1.32
CA ILE A 25 3.63 1.86 -1.73
C ILE A 25 2.16 1.45 -1.85
N HIS A 26 1.74 1.09 -3.06
CA HIS A 26 0.36 0.68 -3.33
C HIS A 26 0.02 -0.74 -2.83
N GLY A 27 -1.26 -1.09 -2.84
CA GLY A 27 -1.76 -2.41 -2.45
C GLY A 27 -1.73 -3.45 -3.57
N VAL A 28 -1.98 -4.71 -3.21
CA VAL A 28 -2.05 -5.82 -4.16
C VAL A 28 -3.09 -5.57 -5.26
N GLY A 29 -2.71 -5.80 -6.50
CA GLY A 29 -3.58 -5.63 -7.67
C GLY A 29 -3.75 -4.20 -8.15
N LEU A 30 -3.21 -3.22 -7.45
CA LEU A 30 -3.22 -1.80 -7.79
C LEU A 30 -1.93 -1.38 -8.51
N ASP A 31 -1.75 -0.08 -8.72
CA ASP A 31 -0.55 0.56 -9.22
C ASP A 31 -0.41 1.98 -8.65
N HIS A 32 0.63 2.71 -9.06
CA HIS A 32 0.91 4.08 -8.61
C HIS A 32 -0.27 5.04 -8.78
N GLN A 33 -1.20 4.79 -9.72
CA GLN A 33 -2.31 5.71 -10.03
C GLN A 33 -3.29 5.86 -8.85
N MET A 34 -3.32 4.91 -7.91
CA MET A 34 -4.15 5.04 -6.71
C MET A 34 -3.79 6.26 -5.85
N TRP A 35 -2.60 6.81 -6.01
CA TRP A 35 -2.08 7.91 -5.19
C TRP A 35 -2.32 9.32 -5.76
N GLN A 36 -3.14 9.44 -6.81
CA GLN A 36 -3.41 10.74 -7.45
C GLN A 36 -3.93 11.80 -6.48
N SER A 37 -4.80 11.43 -5.54
CA SER A 37 -5.34 12.35 -4.53
C SER A 37 -4.24 12.85 -3.58
N GLN A 38 -3.32 11.96 -3.17
CA GLN A 38 -2.19 12.29 -2.30
C GLN A 38 -1.18 13.16 -3.04
N ILE A 39 -0.84 12.82 -4.29
CA ILE A 39 0.08 13.61 -5.12
C ILE A 39 -0.45 15.04 -5.30
N SER A 40 -1.74 15.20 -5.56
CA SER A 40 -2.37 16.50 -5.76
C SER A 40 -2.40 17.37 -4.50
N LYS A 41 -2.72 16.78 -3.35
CA LYS A 41 -2.97 17.49 -2.09
C LYS A 41 -1.73 17.69 -1.23
N LEU A 42 -0.69 16.85 -1.42
CA LEU A 42 0.58 16.92 -0.69
C LEU A 42 1.72 17.45 -1.57
N ASN A 43 1.40 18.30 -2.53
CA ASN A 43 2.32 18.78 -3.58
C ASN A 43 3.43 19.72 -3.06
N GLU A 44 3.39 20.13 -1.81
CA GLU A 44 4.47 20.82 -1.13
C GLU A 44 5.64 19.90 -0.76
N PHE A 45 5.41 18.59 -0.66
CA PHE A 45 6.45 17.61 -0.37
C PHE A 45 7.09 17.04 -1.63
N SER A 46 8.32 16.54 -1.49
CA SER A 46 8.87 15.60 -2.47
C SER A 46 8.06 14.30 -2.40
N ILE A 47 7.66 13.76 -3.55
CA ILE A 47 6.83 12.53 -3.60
C ILE A 47 7.46 11.53 -4.56
N ILE A 48 7.60 10.29 -4.11
CA ILE A 48 7.96 9.13 -4.93
C ILE A 48 6.78 8.17 -4.91
N THR A 49 6.31 7.77 -6.10
CA THR A 49 5.37 6.65 -6.28
C THR A 49 5.95 5.68 -7.27
N TYR A 50 5.70 4.40 -7.12
CA TYR A 50 6.22 3.37 -8.01
C TYR A 50 5.27 2.19 -8.13
N ASP A 51 5.47 1.39 -9.15
CA ASP A 51 4.74 0.14 -9.36
C ASP A 51 5.50 -1.03 -8.73
N LEU A 52 4.85 -1.81 -7.90
CA LEU A 52 5.41 -3.01 -7.28
C LEU A 52 5.80 -4.05 -8.34
N LEU A 53 6.75 -4.92 -8.03
CA LEU A 53 7.10 -6.07 -8.88
C LEU A 53 5.83 -6.81 -9.37
N GLY A 54 5.68 -6.93 -10.68
CA GLY A 54 4.52 -7.56 -11.31
C GLY A 54 3.24 -6.73 -11.36
N HIS A 55 3.32 -5.45 -11.04
CA HIS A 55 2.19 -4.51 -11.13
C HIS A 55 2.52 -3.35 -12.06
N GLY A 56 1.48 -2.70 -12.60
CA GLY A 56 1.63 -1.56 -13.48
C GLY A 56 2.60 -1.83 -14.63
N LYS A 57 3.66 -1.04 -14.73
CA LYS A 57 4.70 -1.18 -15.74
C LYS A 57 5.98 -1.88 -15.24
N THR A 58 6.05 -2.27 -13.97
CA THR A 58 7.20 -2.99 -13.41
C THR A 58 7.08 -4.49 -13.67
N PRO A 59 8.04 -5.11 -14.37
CA PRO A 59 8.02 -6.55 -14.65
C PRO A 59 8.30 -7.38 -13.38
N CYS A 60 7.97 -8.67 -13.41
CA CYS A 60 8.35 -9.63 -12.39
C CYS A 60 8.88 -10.92 -13.00
N LYS A 61 10.18 -11.15 -12.87
CA LYS A 61 10.86 -12.36 -13.38
C LYS A 61 10.88 -13.52 -12.36
N LYS A 62 10.55 -13.24 -11.09
CA LYS A 62 10.57 -14.25 -10.01
C LYS A 62 9.31 -15.12 -10.05
N GLU A 63 9.48 -16.41 -9.79
CA GLU A 63 8.36 -17.36 -9.68
C GLU A 63 7.60 -17.18 -8.36
N LYS A 64 8.32 -16.93 -7.26
CA LYS A 64 7.74 -16.62 -5.94
C LYS A 64 8.26 -15.29 -5.44
N LEU A 65 7.39 -14.53 -4.80
CA LEU A 65 7.71 -13.25 -4.19
C LEU A 65 7.71 -13.35 -2.66
N THR A 66 8.61 -12.61 -2.04
CA THR A 66 8.70 -12.40 -0.60
C THR A 66 8.59 -10.91 -0.28
N LEU A 67 8.32 -10.51 0.96
CA LEU A 67 8.35 -9.10 1.36
C LEU A 67 9.73 -8.49 1.11
N ASN A 68 10.80 -9.23 1.38
CA ASN A 68 12.17 -8.79 1.15
C ASN A 68 12.46 -8.48 -0.34
N ASP A 69 11.79 -9.13 -1.30
CA ASP A 69 11.94 -8.79 -2.72
C ASP A 69 11.41 -7.38 -3.02
N PHE A 70 10.28 -7.02 -2.44
CA PHE A 70 9.72 -5.67 -2.55
C PHE A 70 10.53 -4.64 -1.75
N SER A 71 11.07 -5.01 -0.59
CA SER A 71 11.95 -4.13 0.19
C SER A 71 13.23 -3.84 -0.60
N LYS A 72 13.83 -4.82 -1.25
CA LYS A 72 14.97 -4.62 -2.16
C LYS A 72 14.62 -3.77 -3.36
N GLN A 73 13.44 -3.96 -3.96
CA GLN A 73 12.96 -3.09 -5.04
C GLN A 73 12.94 -1.61 -4.62
N LEU A 74 12.40 -1.33 -3.44
CA LEU A 74 12.38 0.05 -2.94
C LEU A 74 13.79 0.58 -2.70
N ASP A 75 14.66 -0.23 -2.10
CA ASP A 75 16.07 0.14 -1.86
C ASP A 75 16.79 0.51 -3.16
N GLU A 76 16.64 -0.31 -4.21
CA GLU A 76 17.19 -0.07 -5.55
C GLU A 76 16.69 1.26 -6.16
N ILE A 77 15.39 1.56 -6.03
CA ILE A 77 14.81 2.84 -6.49
C ILE A 77 15.44 4.02 -5.73
N LEU A 78 15.57 3.91 -4.41
CA LEU A 78 16.15 4.97 -3.57
C LEU A 78 17.63 5.20 -3.91
N ASP A 79 18.40 4.14 -4.10
CA ASP A 79 19.81 4.23 -4.49
C ASP A 79 19.96 4.87 -5.88
N ASN A 80 19.12 4.50 -6.86
CA ASN A 80 19.10 5.12 -8.19
C ASN A 80 18.78 6.62 -8.14
N LEU A 81 17.92 7.04 -7.18
CA LEU A 81 17.53 8.43 -6.98
C LEU A 81 18.48 9.21 -6.06
N GLN A 82 19.47 8.55 -5.45
CA GLN A 82 20.37 9.09 -4.44
C GLN A 82 19.59 9.69 -3.26
N VAL A 83 18.63 8.93 -2.74
CA VAL A 83 17.76 9.30 -1.62
C VAL A 83 18.11 8.46 -0.39
N ASP A 84 18.72 9.08 0.61
CA ASP A 84 19.18 8.38 1.82
C ASP A 84 18.10 8.28 2.91
N LYS A 85 17.11 9.17 2.92
CA LYS A 85 16.10 9.23 3.97
C LYS A 85 14.71 9.57 3.42
N ILE A 86 13.70 8.85 3.91
CA ILE A 86 12.31 8.96 3.42
C ILE A 86 11.30 8.99 4.57
N ASN A 87 10.09 9.49 4.26
CA ASN A 87 8.88 9.20 5.00
C ASN A 87 8.11 8.15 4.18
N LEU A 88 7.82 6.99 4.77
CA LEU A 88 7.31 5.84 4.05
C LEU A 88 5.82 5.65 4.30
N VAL A 89 5.03 5.58 3.24
CA VAL A 89 3.57 5.38 3.28
C VAL A 89 3.24 4.07 2.58
N GLY A 90 2.65 3.12 3.29
CA GLY A 90 2.20 1.86 2.72
C GLY A 90 0.68 1.68 2.82
N PHE A 91 0.07 1.12 1.78
CA PHE A 91 -1.34 0.76 1.76
C PHE A 91 -1.52 -0.76 1.60
N SER A 92 -2.30 -1.40 2.48
CA SER A 92 -2.65 -2.83 2.40
C SER A 92 -1.40 -3.72 2.29
N LEU A 93 -1.16 -4.45 1.20
CA LEU A 93 0.11 -5.14 0.95
C LEU A 93 1.31 -4.18 1.07
N GLY A 94 1.17 -2.97 0.56
CA GLY A 94 2.20 -1.94 0.67
C GLY A 94 2.54 -1.60 2.13
N SER A 95 1.60 -1.73 3.07
CA SER A 95 1.88 -1.58 4.51
C SER A 95 2.73 -2.71 5.07
N LEU A 96 2.52 -3.94 4.61
CA LEU A 96 3.36 -5.08 5.00
C LEU A 96 4.78 -4.93 4.47
N ILE A 97 4.90 -4.44 3.22
CA ILE A 97 6.19 -4.11 2.59
C ILE A 97 6.88 -2.97 3.36
N ALA A 98 6.12 -1.93 3.74
CA ALA A 98 6.66 -0.81 4.50
C ALA A 98 7.16 -1.23 5.89
N LEU A 99 6.48 -2.16 6.56
CA LEU A 99 6.95 -2.76 7.81
C LEU A 99 8.23 -3.57 7.60
N ASP A 100 8.29 -4.43 6.58
CA ASP A 100 9.47 -5.22 6.23
C ASP A 100 10.65 -4.32 5.86
N PHE A 101 10.44 -3.32 5.00
CA PHE A 101 11.45 -2.35 4.64
C PHE A 101 11.99 -1.61 5.87
N THR A 102 11.08 -1.09 6.71
CA THR A 102 11.50 -0.35 7.91
C THR A 102 12.29 -1.23 8.87
N SER A 103 11.94 -2.51 9.01
CA SER A 103 12.69 -3.41 9.88
C SER A 103 14.11 -3.70 9.40
N ASN A 104 14.32 -3.71 8.08
CA ASN A 104 15.62 -3.99 7.45
C ASN A 104 16.48 -2.74 7.24
N TYR A 105 15.85 -1.57 7.08
CA TYR A 105 16.48 -0.29 6.69
C TYR A 105 16.02 0.87 7.59
N GLN A 106 16.02 0.69 8.92
CA GLN A 106 15.50 1.69 9.87
C GLN A 106 16.13 3.07 9.70
N ASP A 107 17.42 3.13 9.39
CA ASP A 107 18.16 4.39 9.22
C ASP A 107 17.67 5.18 7.99
N LYS A 108 17.09 4.50 6.98
CA LYS A 108 16.49 5.16 5.82
C LYS A 108 15.08 5.70 6.09
N VAL A 109 14.36 5.25 7.15
CA VAL A 109 12.97 5.62 7.41
C VAL A 109 12.88 6.63 8.55
N ASN A 110 12.52 7.87 8.20
CA ASN A 110 12.29 8.95 9.17
C ASN A 110 10.94 8.77 9.90
N LYS A 111 9.86 8.59 9.13
CA LYS A 111 8.49 8.34 9.64
C LYS A 111 7.82 7.26 8.81
N LEU A 112 7.00 6.44 9.48
CA LEU A 112 6.24 5.36 8.86
C LEU A 112 4.75 5.67 8.92
N ILE A 113 4.02 5.45 7.82
CA ILE A 113 2.57 5.63 7.73
C ILE A 113 1.97 4.38 7.11
N LEU A 114 1.04 3.75 7.82
CA LEU A 114 0.41 2.50 7.43
C LEU A 114 -1.09 2.72 7.25
N ILE A 115 -1.62 2.38 6.08
CA ILE A 115 -3.03 2.58 5.74
C ILE A 115 -3.67 1.24 5.39
N GLY A 116 -4.76 0.87 6.07
CA GLY A 116 -5.48 -0.36 5.80
C GLY A 116 -4.61 -1.62 5.96
N THR A 117 -3.82 -1.68 7.02
CA THR A 117 -2.88 -2.78 7.29
C THR A 117 -3.59 -3.96 7.92
N THR A 118 -3.33 -5.17 7.43
CA THR A 118 -3.76 -6.40 8.12
C THR A 118 -2.77 -6.75 9.24
N TYR A 119 -3.28 -7.21 10.36
CA TYR A 119 -2.46 -7.68 11.48
C TYR A 119 -3.21 -8.71 12.32
N LYS A 120 -2.53 -9.79 12.74
CA LYS A 120 -3.08 -10.87 13.57
C LYS A 120 -4.42 -11.39 13.04
N ARG A 121 -4.50 -11.64 11.73
CA ARG A 121 -5.69 -12.21 11.09
C ARG A 121 -6.09 -13.52 11.77
N SER A 122 -7.36 -13.64 12.17
CA SER A 122 -7.96 -14.90 12.61
C SER A 122 -7.98 -15.95 11.49
N GLU A 123 -8.21 -17.19 11.81
CA GLU A 123 -8.36 -18.28 10.83
C GLU A 123 -9.49 -17.98 9.83
N ALA A 124 -10.61 -17.46 10.29
CA ALA A 124 -11.73 -17.09 9.42
C ALA A 124 -11.35 -15.95 8.43
N GLU A 125 -10.65 -14.92 8.91
CA GLU A 125 -10.17 -13.83 8.05
C GLU A 125 -9.14 -14.31 7.04
N ARG A 126 -8.23 -15.23 7.43
CA ARG A 126 -7.27 -15.87 6.51
C ARG A 126 -7.99 -16.69 5.45
N ALA A 127 -8.98 -17.50 5.84
CA ALA A 127 -9.77 -18.31 4.92
C ALA A 127 -10.48 -17.45 3.87
N LEU A 128 -11.04 -16.29 4.25
CA LEU A 128 -11.66 -15.35 3.33
C LEU A 128 -10.67 -14.76 2.31
N VAL A 129 -9.44 -14.45 2.74
CA VAL A 129 -8.41 -13.95 1.82
C VAL A 129 -7.96 -15.04 0.86
N LEU A 130 -7.74 -16.25 1.37
CA LEU A 130 -7.33 -17.41 0.58
C LEU A 130 -8.40 -17.81 -0.44
N ASP A 131 -9.68 -17.76 -0.07
CA ASP A 131 -10.79 -18.01 -1.01
C ASP A 131 -10.77 -17.00 -2.17
N ARG A 132 -10.61 -15.71 -1.90
CA ARG A 132 -10.50 -14.68 -2.95
C ARG A 132 -9.28 -14.89 -3.85
N TYR A 133 -8.14 -15.28 -3.29
CA TYR A 133 -6.96 -15.66 -4.07
C TYR A 133 -7.25 -16.86 -4.99
N ASN A 134 -7.90 -17.91 -4.47
CA ASN A 134 -8.29 -19.07 -5.27
C ASN A 134 -9.29 -18.72 -6.39
N GLN A 135 -10.23 -17.82 -6.12
CA GLN A 135 -11.14 -17.30 -7.16
C GLN A 135 -10.36 -16.55 -8.25
N ALA A 136 -9.37 -15.72 -7.88
CA ALA A 136 -8.50 -15.03 -8.82
C ALA A 136 -7.68 -16.01 -9.68
N LYS A 137 -7.15 -17.10 -9.10
CA LYS A 137 -6.44 -18.17 -9.83
C LYS A 137 -7.33 -18.85 -10.89
N LEU A 138 -8.61 -18.96 -10.62
CA LEU A 138 -9.59 -19.53 -11.54
C LEU A 138 -10.09 -18.50 -12.58
N ASN A 139 -9.45 -17.34 -12.69
CA ASN A 139 -9.87 -16.24 -13.58
C ASN A 139 -11.31 -15.80 -13.37
N LYS A 140 -11.88 -16.00 -12.18
CA LYS A 140 -13.21 -15.48 -11.86
C LYS A 140 -13.15 -13.94 -11.76
N PRO A 141 -14.19 -13.23 -12.24
CA PRO A 141 -14.20 -11.76 -12.22
C PRO A 141 -14.36 -11.24 -10.79
N ILE A 142 -13.24 -10.99 -10.10
CA ILE A 142 -13.23 -10.49 -8.72
C ILE A 142 -13.26 -8.94 -8.63
N SER A 143 -13.08 -8.24 -9.75
CA SER A 143 -12.92 -6.77 -9.79
C SER A 143 -14.11 -6.03 -9.18
N LYS A 144 -15.34 -6.33 -9.60
CA LYS A 144 -16.54 -5.71 -9.03
C LYS A 144 -16.72 -5.99 -7.53
N GLN A 145 -16.39 -7.20 -7.08
CA GLN A 145 -16.46 -7.57 -5.66
C GLN A 145 -15.36 -6.84 -4.86
N ALA A 146 -14.19 -6.63 -5.46
CA ALA A 146 -13.12 -5.84 -4.84
C ALA A 146 -13.59 -4.39 -4.63
N LEU A 147 -14.15 -3.74 -5.66
CA LEU A 147 -14.64 -2.37 -5.55
C LEU A 147 -15.70 -2.20 -4.46
N LYS A 148 -16.66 -3.13 -4.33
CA LYS A 148 -17.67 -3.10 -3.26
C LYS A 148 -17.09 -3.23 -1.85
N ARG A 149 -15.96 -3.91 -1.70
CA ARG A 149 -15.24 -3.97 -0.41
C ARG A 149 -14.43 -2.71 -0.14
N TRP A 150 -13.90 -2.09 -1.19
CA TRP A 150 -12.96 -1.00 -1.10
C TRP A 150 -13.61 0.37 -0.94
N PHE A 151 -14.80 0.56 -1.51
CA PHE A 151 -15.55 1.81 -1.51
C PHE A 151 -17.00 1.60 -1.05
N SER A 152 -17.62 2.62 -0.50
CA SER A 152 -19.07 2.64 -0.30
C SER A 152 -19.81 2.78 -1.64
N ASP A 153 -21.03 2.27 -1.68
CA ASP A 153 -21.86 2.37 -2.89
C ASP A 153 -22.13 3.84 -3.23
N ASN A 154 -22.46 4.65 -2.22
CA ASN A 154 -22.67 6.09 -2.37
C ASN A 154 -21.44 6.82 -2.96
N TYR A 155 -20.22 6.43 -2.55
CA TYR A 155 -19.01 7.03 -3.12
C TYR A 155 -18.86 6.69 -4.60
N LEU A 156 -19.02 5.42 -4.99
CA LEU A 156 -18.90 4.99 -6.39
C LEU A 156 -19.96 5.58 -7.30
N GLU A 157 -21.21 5.72 -6.82
CA GLU A 157 -22.31 6.35 -7.57
C GLU A 157 -22.01 7.82 -7.86
N ASN A 158 -21.41 8.55 -6.92
CA ASN A 158 -21.05 9.96 -7.08
C ASN A 158 -19.68 10.19 -7.76
N ASN A 159 -18.87 9.14 -7.95
CA ASN A 159 -17.52 9.21 -8.52
C ASN A 159 -17.30 8.15 -9.62
N PRO A 160 -18.04 8.20 -10.75
CA PRO A 160 -17.94 7.19 -11.81
C PRO A 160 -16.54 7.09 -12.42
N SER A 161 -15.79 8.18 -12.49
CA SER A 161 -14.40 8.18 -12.96
C SER A 161 -13.47 7.34 -12.07
N THR A 162 -13.72 7.31 -10.76
CA THR A 162 -12.99 6.43 -9.83
C THR A 162 -13.34 4.97 -10.11
N TYR A 163 -14.62 4.66 -10.31
CA TYR A 163 -15.03 3.30 -10.69
C TYR A 163 -14.32 2.84 -11.96
N ASP A 164 -14.33 3.65 -13.03
CA ASP A 164 -13.72 3.33 -14.32
C ASP A 164 -12.20 3.14 -14.20
N LEU A 165 -11.51 4.04 -13.46
CA LEU A 165 -10.08 3.93 -13.21
C LEU A 165 -9.73 2.60 -12.54
N PHE A 166 -10.42 2.25 -11.44
CA PHE A 166 -10.12 1.03 -10.71
C PHE A 166 -10.54 -0.23 -11.44
N MET A 167 -11.63 -0.19 -12.21
CA MET A 167 -11.97 -1.30 -13.12
C MET A 167 -10.88 -1.52 -14.16
N LYS A 168 -10.32 -0.44 -14.74
CA LYS A 168 -9.19 -0.53 -15.68
C LYS A 168 -7.94 -1.12 -15.02
N ILE A 169 -7.57 -0.65 -13.83
CA ILE A 169 -6.40 -1.17 -13.07
C ILE A 169 -6.58 -2.65 -12.74
N LEU A 170 -7.78 -3.08 -12.37
CA LEU A 170 -8.09 -4.45 -11.96
C LEU A 170 -8.30 -5.41 -13.14
N THR A 171 -8.60 -4.90 -14.32
CA THR A 171 -8.73 -5.72 -15.55
C THR A 171 -7.36 -5.88 -16.18
N LYS A 172 -6.78 -7.06 -15.99
CA LYS A 172 -5.39 -7.33 -16.38
C LYS A 172 -5.31 -8.25 -17.59
N GLU A 173 -4.35 -7.97 -18.47
CA GLU A 173 -3.93 -8.91 -19.49
C GLU A 173 -3.37 -10.19 -18.85
N PRO A 174 -3.39 -11.35 -19.55
CA PRO A 174 -3.05 -12.65 -18.97
C PRO A 174 -1.69 -12.71 -18.27
N GLU A 175 -0.65 -12.08 -18.84
CA GLU A 175 0.68 -12.07 -18.24
C GLU A 175 0.73 -11.20 -16.97
N ALA A 176 0.11 -10.02 -17.00
CA ALA A 176 -0.01 -9.15 -15.83
C ALA A 176 -0.86 -9.81 -14.72
N HIS A 177 -1.86 -10.62 -15.10
CA HIS A 177 -2.64 -11.39 -14.15
C HIS A 177 -1.81 -12.47 -13.45
N LYS A 178 -0.97 -13.21 -14.16
CA LYS A 178 -0.03 -14.18 -13.56
C LYS A 178 0.91 -13.52 -12.56
N ASN A 179 1.46 -12.37 -12.90
CA ASN A 179 2.37 -11.63 -12.02
C ASN A 179 1.64 -11.09 -10.78
N PHE A 180 0.44 -10.54 -10.94
CA PHE A 180 -0.43 -10.15 -9.85
C PHE A 180 -0.71 -11.32 -8.88
N LEU A 181 -0.97 -12.53 -9.39
CA LEU A 181 -1.23 -13.71 -8.56
C LEU A 181 -0.04 -14.07 -7.65
N LYS A 182 1.20 -13.84 -8.06
CA LYS A 182 2.40 -14.07 -7.22
C LYS A 182 2.39 -13.17 -5.98
N ALA A 183 2.07 -11.88 -6.14
CA ALA A 183 1.94 -10.95 -5.02
C ALA A 183 0.70 -11.23 -4.17
N TYR A 184 -0.39 -11.67 -4.78
CA TYR A 184 -1.61 -12.04 -4.05
C TYR A 184 -1.40 -13.32 -3.23
N GLU A 185 -0.64 -14.30 -3.74
CA GLU A 185 -0.26 -15.50 -3.00
C GLU A 185 0.54 -15.15 -1.74
N LEU A 186 1.53 -14.28 -1.89
CA LEU A 186 2.29 -13.76 -0.74
C LEU A 186 1.36 -13.12 0.29
N PHE A 187 0.49 -12.20 -0.14
CA PHE A 187 -0.43 -11.51 0.76
C PHE A 187 -1.41 -12.46 1.46
N ALA A 188 -1.95 -13.43 0.71
CA ALA A 188 -2.91 -14.40 1.25
C ALA A 188 -2.30 -15.30 2.33
N ASN A 189 -1.04 -15.71 2.13
CA ASN A 189 -0.32 -16.61 3.03
C ASN A 189 0.57 -15.90 4.06
N HIS A 190 0.58 -14.55 4.07
CA HIS A 190 1.42 -13.80 5.02
C HIS A 190 1.03 -14.08 6.47
N ASN A 191 2.04 -14.35 7.28
CA ASN A 191 1.96 -14.47 8.73
C ASN A 191 2.75 -13.34 9.39
N ASP A 192 2.12 -12.67 10.34
CA ASP A 192 2.75 -11.56 11.04
C ASP A 192 3.88 -12.06 11.95
N ASN A 193 4.97 -11.30 11.99
CA ASN A 193 6.07 -11.54 12.92
C ASN A 193 6.12 -10.38 13.95
N SER A 194 5.52 -10.61 15.11
CA SER A 194 5.43 -9.60 16.16
C SER A 194 6.80 -9.20 16.73
N LEU A 195 7.82 -10.06 16.64
CA LEU A 195 9.18 -9.71 17.10
C LEU A 195 9.81 -8.66 16.18
N ILE A 196 9.65 -8.79 14.88
CA ILE A 196 10.14 -7.80 13.92
C ILE A 196 9.46 -6.45 14.15
N ILE A 197 8.13 -6.45 14.32
CA ILE A 197 7.32 -5.25 14.52
C ILE A 197 7.72 -4.49 15.79
N LYS A 198 7.96 -5.17 16.88
CA LYS A 198 8.39 -4.57 18.16
C LYS A 198 9.75 -3.87 18.10
N ASN A 199 10.58 -4.23 17.15
CA ASN A 199 11.90 -3.62 16.97
C ASN A 199 11.90 -2.37 16.07
N ILE A 200 10.76 -2.02 15.46
CA ILE A 200 10.62 -0.79 14.68
C ILE A 200 10.53 0.41 15.61
N THR A 201 11.49 1.32 15.52
CA THR A 201 11.58 2.51 16.39
C THR A 201 11.10 3.80 15.73
N SER A 202 10.90 3.80 14.42
CA SER A 202 10.40 4.96 13.67
C SER A 202 9.02 5.39 14.18
N LYS A 203 8.80 6.71 14.31
CA LYS A 203 7.46 7.25 14.60
C LYS A 203 6.48 6.73 13.56
N THR A 204 5.37 6.15 13.99
CA THR A 204 4.41 5.48 13.09
C THR A 204 3.00 6.04 13.24
N LEU A 205 2.38 6.38 12.12
CA LEU A 205 0.94 6.67 12.02
C LEU A 205 0.24 5.47 11.38
N ILE A 206 -0.79 4.96 12.03
CA ILE A 206 -1.63 3.87 11.53
C ILE A 206 -3.02 4.43 11.25
N MET A 207 -3.54 4.25 10.03
CA MET A 207 -4.87 4.70 9.64
C MET A 207 -5.68 3.57 9.03
N THR A 208 -6.98 3.53 9.33
CA THR A 208 -7.90 2.52 8.77
C THR A 208 -9.29 3.10 8.69
N GLY A 209 -10.00 2.82 7.60
CA GLY A 209 -11.40 3.20 7.48
C GLY A 209 -12.28 2.48 8.50
N SER A 210 -13.21 3.20 9.15
CA SER A 210 -14.10 2.62 10.18
C SER A 210 -14.96 1.47 9.66
N ASN A 211 -15.21 1.43 8.35
CA ASN A 211 -16.02 0.43 7.66
C ASN A 211 -15.19 -0.55 6.80
N ASP A 212 -13.87 -0.63 7.02
CA ASP A 212 -13.01 -1.58 6.30
C ASP A 212 -13.32 -3.03 6.74
N PRO A 213 -13.85 -3.87 5.84
CA PRO A 213 -14.22 -5.24 6.19
C PRO A 213 -13.05 -6.23 6.13
N GLY A 214 -11.88 -5.80 5.63
CA GLY A 214 -10.73 -6.68 5.37
C GLY A 214 -9.53 -6.39 6.25
N SER A 215 -9.17 -5.11 6.37
CA SER A 215 -8.15 -4.60 7.29
C SER A 215 -8.86 -3.78 8.36
N THR A 216 -9.40 -4.46 9.36
CA THR A 216 -10.34 -3.86 10.31
C THR A 216 -9.67 -2.85 11.25
N PRO A 217 -10.41 -1.87 11.82
CA PRO A 217 -9.90 -1.00 12.88
C PRO A 217 -9.29 -1.78 14.05
N LYS A 218 -9.86 -2.95 14.40
CA LYS A 218 -9.33 -3.83 15.43
C LYS A 218 -7.90 -4.30 15.10
N MET A 219 -7.63 -4.70 13.87
CA MET A 219 -6.28 -5.11 13.43
C MET A 219 -5.28 -3.96 13.59
N SER A 220 -5.67 -2.75 13.21
CA SER A 220 -4.84 -1.56 13.36
C SER A 220 -4.59 -1.18 14.82
N GLN A 221 -5.59 -1.32 15.68
CA GLN A 221 -5.43 -1.13 17.14
C GLN A 221 -4.48 -2.16 17.75
N GLU A 222 -4.56 -3.44 17.34
CA GLU A 222 -3.64 -4.47 17.80
C GLU A 222 -2.20 -4.21 17.31
N LEU A 223 -2.06 -3.75 16.06
CA LEU A 223 -0.75 -3.35 15.53
C LEU A 223 -0.17 -2.17 16.32
N ALA A 224 -0.99 -1.17 16.66
CA ALA A 224 -0.56 -0.02 17.45
C ALA A 224 -0.07 -0.40 18.85
N LYS A 225 -0.59 -1.47 19.45
CA LYS A 225 -0.11 -1.98 20.75
C LYS A 225 1.28 -2.61 20.64
N ASP A 226 1.61 -3.20 19.49
CA ASP A 226 2.88 -3.90 19.27
C ASP A 226 3.97 -3.01 18.63
N LEU A 227 3.61 -1.86 18.06
CA LEU A 227 4.54 -0.85 17.53
C LEU A 227 4.84 0.23 18.59
N PRO A 228 6.10 0.37 19.08
CA PRO A 228 6.42 1.18 20.25
C PRO A 228 6.05 2.66 20.10
N ASN A 229 6.31 3.29 18.96
CA ASN A 229 6.14 4.73 18.75
C ASN A 229 5.00 5.02 17.77
N SER A 230 3.85 4.38 17.98
CA SER A 230 2.73 4.49 17.03
C SER A 230 1.53 5.22 17.60
N ILE A 231 0.78 5.87 16.71
CA ILE A 231 -0.56 6.41 16.95
C ILE A 231 -1.53 5.79 15.95
N PHE A 232 -2.74 5.49 16.38
CA PHE A 232 -3.82 4.99 15.52
C PHE A 232 -4.89 6.06 15.34
N ILE A 233 -5.32 6.26 14.10
CA ILE A 233 -6.43 7.15 13.73
C ILE A 233 -7.43 6.35 12.88
N GLU A 234 -8.67 6.29 13.34
CA GLU A 234 -9.78 5.72 12.60
C GLU A 234 -10.36 6.78 11.65
N ILE A 235 -10.40 6.46 10.34
CA ILE A 235 -10.97 7.33 9.31
C ILE A 235 -12.48 7.06 9.22
N LYS A 236 -13.28 7.99 9.70
CA LYS A 236 -14.74 7.85 9.77
C LYS A 236 -15.35 7.64 8.38
N ASN A 237 -16.32 6.75 8.31
CA ASN A 237 -17.07 6.38 7.10
C ASN A 237 -16.25 5.75 5.97
N GLY A 238 -14.92 5.70 6.08
CA GLY A 238 -14.06 5.09 5.05
C GLY A 238 -14.16 3.57 5.04
N LYS A 239 -14.15 2.98 3.86
CA LYS A 239 -13.87 1.55 3.65
C LYS A 239 -12.37 1.31 3.42
N HIS A 240 -12.00 0.23 2.72
CA HIS A 240 -10.60 -0.18 2.56
C HIS A 240 -9.75 0.90 1.86
N LEU A 241 -10.24 1.49 0.77
CA LEU A 241 -9.57 2.60 0.08
C LEU A 241 -9.94 3.98 0.68
N CYS A 242 -9.92 4.10 2.01
CA CYS A 242 -10.16 5.37 2.69
C CYS A 242 -9.18 6.48 2.26
N SER A 243 -7.99 6.14 1.77
CA SER A 243 -7.05 7.09 1.17
C SER A 243 -7.58 7.81 -0.09
N ILE A 244 -8.66 7.28 -0.68
CA ILE A 244 -9.34 7.86 -1.84
C ILE A 244 -10.73 8.34 -1.45
N GLU A 245 -11.53 7.48 -0.84
CA GLU A 245 -12.89 7.78 -0.41
C GLU A 245 -12.97 8.93 0.60
N CYS A 246 -12.00 9.00 1.51
CA CYS A 246 -11.85 10.02 2.55
C CYS A 246 -10.51 10.74 2.40
N ALA A 247 -10.14 11.10 1.16
CA ALA A 247 -8.80 11.61 0.83
C ALA A 247 -8.41 12.85 1.63
N ASP A 248 -9.33 13.77 1.88
CA ASP A 248 -9.05 14.99 2.63
C ASP A 248 -8.64 14.69 4.07
N ASP A 249 -9.38 13.80 4.77
CA ASP A 249 -9.06 13.39 6.14
C ASP A 249 -7.71 12.68 6.20
N VAL A 250 -7.46 11.75 5.26
CA VAL A 250 -6.20 11.02 5.20
C VAL A 250 -5.02 11.96 4.93
N ASN A 251 -5.16 12.89 3.98
CA ASN A 251 -4.10 13.83 3.61
C ASN A 251 -3.79 14.82 4.75
N ILE A 252 -4.81 15.31 5.47
CA ILE A 252 -4.63 16.17 6.64
C ILE A 252 -3.83 15.44 7.73
N ASN A 253 -4.18 14.17 8.01
CA ASN A 253 -3.47 13.38 9.01
C ASN A 253 -2.02 13.07 8.59
N ILE A 254 -1.76 12.75 7.31
CA ILE A 254 -0.40 12.59 6.78
C ILE A 254 0.39 13.88 6.97
N LYS A 255 -0.15 15.01 6.52
CA LYS A 255 0.52 16.32 6.60
C LYS A 255 0.84 16.71 8.05
N ASN A 256 -0.11 16.60 8.95
CA ASN A 256 0.09 16.90 10.37
C ASN A 256 1.16 15.99 10.98
N PHE A 257 1.14 14.69 10.66
CA PHE A 257 2.11 13.75 11.17
C PHE A 257 3.52 14.01 10.65
N ILE A 258 3.67 14.39 9.39
CA ILE A 258 4.99 14.70 8.81
C ILE A 258 5.57 15.99 9.38
N ASN A 259 4.75 16.98 9.70
CA ASN A 259 5.22 18.28 10.18
C ASN A 259 5.51 18.30 11.71
N ASN A 260 5.07 17.30 12.48
CA ASN A 260 5.31 17.15 13.92
C ASN A 260 6.42 16.14 14.23
#